data_50b634959f1dc17ce561f37c68bde69c
#
_entry.id   50b634959f1dc17ce561f37c68bde69c
#
_cell.length_a   1.000
_cell.length_b   1.000
_cell.length_c   1.000
_cell.angle_alpha   90.00
_cell.angle_beta   90.00
_cell.angle_gamma   90.00
#
_symmetry.space_group_name_H-M   'P 1'
#
loop_
_entity.id
_entity.type
_entity.pdbx_description
1 polymer ?
#
loop_
_entity_poly.entity_id
_entity_poly.type
_entity_poly.pdbx_seq_one_letter_code
_entity_poly.pdbx_strand_id
1 'polypeptide(L)'
;MLALPGVGSWIPRIARPTARNVTLPSGRPLLICPGVPFKYSARHDRIFTSIAARSPSAKFVFFRNEPSHLSRKLEARLSDAFAAARLDFERQVAFLPWQSLENFRGVLAQADLYLDTLGFSGFNTALQAVECGLPI
;
A
#
# COMPACT_ATOMS: atom_id res chain seq x y z
N MET A 1 32.61 1.05 19.24
CA MET A 1 31.35 1.30 18.53
C MET A 1 31.69 2.17 17.34
N LEU A 2 31.36 1.72 16.10
CA LEU A 2 31.57 2.50 14.88
C LEU A 2 30.31 3.33 14.62
N ALA A 3 30.42 4.65 14.65
CA ALA A 3 29.32 5.54 14.27
C ALA A 3 29.39 5.81 12.76
N LEU A 4 28.32 5.46 12.05
CA LEU A 4 28.20 5.77 10.63
C LEU A 4 27.41 7.08 10.47
N PRO A 5 27.85 8.01 9.62
CA PRO A 5 27.08 9.22 9.32
C PRO A 5 25.85 8.87 8.49
N GLY A 6 24.69 9.38 8.88
CA GLY A 6 23.42 9.20 8.15
C GLY A 6 22.68 7.92 8.50
N VAL A 7 21.66 7.62 7.71
CA VAL A 7 20.72 6.49 7.94
C VAL A 7 21.24 5.13 7.45
N GLY A 8 22.48 5.05 7.01
CA GLY A 8 23.11 3.80 6.54
C GLY A 8 22.55 3.25 5.22
N SER A 9 21.70 3.99 4.54
CA SER A 9 21.21 3.68 3.21
C SER A 9 21.17 4.92 2.34
N TRP A 10 21.37 4.72 1.04
CA TRP A 10 21.29 5.77 0.05
C TRP A 10 20.28 5.35 -1.03
N ILE A 11 19.33 6.24 -1.29
CA ILE A 11 18.32 6.07 -2.33
C ILE A 11 18.56 7.17 -3.37
N PRO A 12 18.87 6.81 -4.63
CA PRO A 12 19.12 7.82 -5.66
C PRO A 12 17.85 8.62 -5.94
N ARG A 13 17.96 9.94 -5.97
CA ARG A 13 16.87 10.79 -6.44
C ARG A 13 16.54 10.45 -7.89
N ILE A 14 15.29 10.16 -8.17
CA ILE A 14 14.80 9.90 -9.52
C ILE A 14 13.96 11.06 -9.98
N ALA A 15 14.14 11.47 -11.25
CA ALA A 15 13.24 12.42 -11.91
C ALA A 15 11.78 11.97 -11.76
N ARG A 16 10.85 12.92 -11.67
CA ARG A 16 9.42 12.69 -11.34
C ARG A 16 8.91 11.38 -11.95
N PRO A 17 8.52 10.42 -11.12
CA PRO A 17 8.05 9.14 -11.61
C PRO A 17 6.73 9.33 -12.37
N THR A 18 6.62 8.67 -13.50
CA THR A 18 5.39 8.64 -14.29
C THR A 18 4.88 7.21 -14.30
N ALA A 19 3.70 6.95 -13.76
CA ALA A 19 3.08 5.62 -13.86
C ALA A 19 2.73 5.38 -15.33
N ARG A 20 3.50 4.52 -15.98
CA ARG A 20 3.24 4.05 -17.32
C ARG A 20 2.57 2.68 -17.22
N ASN A 21 1.48 2.48 -17.96
CA ASN A 21 0.77 1.20 -18.08
C ASN A 21 0.17 0.65 -16.76
N VAL A 22 -0.08 1.49 -15.76
CA VAL A 22 -0.80 1.10 -14.54
C VAL A 22 -2.13 1.84 -14.49
N THR A 23 -3.21 1.08 -14.60
CA THR A 23 -4.56 1.62 -14.37
C THR A 23 -4.81 1.64 -12.86
N LEU A 24 -5.00 2.84 -12.31
CA LEU A 24 -5.36 3.02 -10.92
C LEU A 24 -6.88 3.02 -10.76
N PRO A 25 -7.41 2.49 -9.65
CA PRO A 25 -8.83 2.53 -9.37
C PRO A 25 -9.30 3.98 -9.20
N SER A 26 -10.52 4.26 -9.65
CA SER A 26 -11.19 5.54 -9.40
C SER A 26 -11.64 5.64 -7.94
N GLY A 27 -11.59 6.83 -7.38
CA GLY A 27 -12.01 7.12 -6.00
C GLY A 27 -10.90 7.80 -5.20
N ARG A 28 -11.32 8.64 -4.27
CA ARG A 28 -10.40 9.40 -3.42
C ARG A 28 -10.93 9.43 -1.97
N PRO A 29 -10.03 9.44 -0.98
CA PRO A 29 -8.56 9.36 -1.11
C PRO A 29 -8.09 7.98 -1.60
N LEU A 30 -6.97 7.96 -2.33
CA LEU A 30 -6.29 6.76 -2.78
C LEU A 30 -5.21 6.38 -1.75
N LEU A 31 -5.44 5.29 -1.03
CA LEU A 31 -4.62 4.83 0.08
C LEU A 31 -3.74 3.65 -0.39
N ILE A 32 -2.43 3.84 -0.44
CA ILE A 32 -1.51 2.81 -0.88
C ILE A 32 -1.05 1.96 0.29
N CYS A 33 -1.21 0.65 0.17
CA CYS A 33 -0.84 -0.38 1.14
C CYS A 33 0.26 -1.28 0.55
N PRO A 34 1.53 -0.81 0.50
CA PRO A 34 2.56 -1.48 -0.29
C PRO A 34 3.32 -2.58 0.48
N GLY A 35 2.91 -2.89 1.68
CA GLY A 35 3.47 -4.01 2.43
C GLY A 35 3.29 -5.34 1.72
N VAL A 36 4.27 -6.22 1.84
CA VAL A 36 4.11 -7.61 1.39
C VAL A 36 3.03 -8.31 2.23
N PRO A 37 2.25 -9.25 1.66
CA PRO A 37 1.04 -9.80 2.30
C PRO A 37 1.23 -10.36 3.71
N PHE A 38 2.39 -10.94 4.02
CA PHE A 38 2.65 -11.52 5.36
C PHE A 38 2.83 -10.45 6.47
N LYS A 39 3.04 -9.17 6.11
CA LYS A 39 3.13 -8.08 7.08
C LYS A 39 1.76 -7.63 7.61
N TYR A 40 0.68 -7.96 6.92
CA TYR A 40 -0.67 -7.60 7.34
C TYR A 40 -1.22 -8.64 8.31
N SER A 41 -1.11 -8.35 9.60
CA SER A 41 -1.68 -9.22 10.65
C SER A 41 -3.21 -9.13 10.68
N ALA A 42 -3.89 -10.28 10.81
CA ALA A 42 -5.35 -10.37 10.86
C ALA A 42 -5.98 -9.50 11.97
N ARG A 43 -5.29 -9.31 13.09
CA ARG A 43 -5.75 -8.44 14.19
C ARG A 43 -5.91 -6.97 13.79
N HIS A 44 -5.31 -6.57 12.66
CA HIS A 44 -5.34 -5.19 12.16
C HIS A 44 -6.35 -4.98 11.03
N ASP A 45 -7.05 -6.03 10.56
CA ASP A 45 -8.01 -5.92 9.46
C ASP A 45 -9.13 -4.91 9.77
N ARG A 46 -9.53 -4.81 11.06
CA ARG A 46 -10.50 -3.81 11.52
C ARG A 46 -10.10 -2.36 11.27
N ILE A 47 -8.80 -2.08 11.05
CA ILE A 47 -8.33 -0.72 10.76
C ILE A 47 -8.78 -0.33 9.37
N PHE A 48 -8.63 -1.22 8.39
CA PHE A 48 -9.08 -0.99 7.01
C PHE A 48 -10.60 -0.78 6.97
N THR A 49 -11.36 -1.64 7.65
CA THR A 49 -12.83 -1.50 7.70
C THR A 49 -13.26 -0.23 8.44
N SER A 50 -12.54 0.19 9.49
CA SER A 50 -12.84 1.43 10.22
C SER A 50 -12.57 2.67 9.37
N ILE A 51 -11.49 2.68 8.58
CA ILE A 51 -11.19 3.76 7.64
C ILE A 51 -12.22 3.77 6.51
N ALA A 52 -12.55 2.60 5.94
CA ALA A 52 -13.52 2.44 4.88
C ALA A 52 -14.91 2.95 5.27
N ALA A 53 -15.35 2.65 6.48
CA ALA A 53 -16.64 3.12 7.00
C ALA A 53 -16.70 4.65 7.15
N ARG A 54 -15.58 5.28 7.53
CA ARG A 54 -15.49 6.74 7.71
C ARG A 54 -15.25 7.49 6.40
N SER A 55 -14.74 6.81 5.39
CA SER A 55 -14.42 7.36 4.08
C SER A 55 -14.93 6.43 2.97
N PRO A 56 -16.24 6.44 2.68
CA PRO A 56 -16.84 5.51 1.72
C PRO A 56 -16.33 5.62 0.29
N SER A 57 -15.72 6.75 -0.08
CA SER A 57 -15.10 6.97 -1.39
C SER A 57 -13.63 6.55 -1.47
N ALA A 58 -13.00 6.24 -0.31
CA ALA A 58 -11.61 5.83 -0.25
C ALA A 58 -11.36 4.52 -1.01
N LYS A 59 -10.19 4.42 -1.61
CA LYS A 59 -9.68 3.23 -2.29
C LYS A 59 -8.40 2.76 -1.63
N PHE A 60 -8.37 1.50 -1.21
CA PHE A 60 -7.18 0.82 -0.73
C PHE A 60 -6.53 0.06 -1.88
N VAL A 61 -5.27 0.29 -2.12
CA VAL A 61 -4.50 -0.39 -3.16
C VAL A 61 -3.42 -1.23 -2.53
N PHE A 62 -3.56 -2.53 -2.66
CA PHE A 62 -2.57 -3.53 -2.27
C PHE A 62 -1.81 -4.03 -3.51
N PHE A 63 -0.70 -4.72 -3.29
CA PHE A 63 0.09 -5.31 -4.36
C PHE A 63 0.14 -6.82 -4.19
N ARG A 64 -0.10 -7.54 -5.30
CA ARG A 64 0.11 -8.98 -5.33
C ARG A 64 1.60 -9.28 -5.29
N ASN A 65 1.99 -10.26 -4.54
CA ASN A 65 3.37 -10.71 -4.42
C ASN A 65 3.47 -12.19 -4.80
N GLU A 66 4.64 -12.63 -5.20
CA GLU A 66 4.93 -14.05 -5.35
C GLU A 66 5.61 -14.59 -4.08
N PRO A 67 5.23 -15.77 -3.61
CA PRO A 67 4.20 -16.66 -4.14
C PRO A 67 2.76 -16.15 -3.89
N SER A 68 1.91 -16.27 -4.90
CA SER A 68 0.56 -15.66 -4.95
C SER A 68 -0.42 -16.16 -3.87
N HIS A 69 -0.14 -17.29 -3.21
CA HIS A 69 -1.02 -17.82 -2.16
C HIS A 69 -1.16 -16.88 -0.95
N LEU A 70 -0.11 -16.12 -0.62
CA LEU A 70 -0.16 -15.12 0.47
C LEU A 70 -1.04 -13.94 0.10
N SER A 71 -0.96 -13.48 -1.15
CA SER A 71 -1.83 -12.43 -1.66
C SER A 71 -3.30 -12.87 -1.64
N ARG A 72 -3.61 -14.09 -2.10
CA ARG A 72 -4.97 -14.64 -2.06
C ARG A 72 -5.51 -14.78 -0.63
N LYS A 73 -4.66 -15.21 0.33
CA LYS A 73 -5.06 -15.30 1.75
C LYS A 73 -5.39 -13.90 2.33
N LEU A 74 -4.59 -12.90 2.02
CA LEU A 74 -4.84 -11.53 2.45
C LEU A 74 -6.14 -11.00 1.84
N GLU A 75 -6.33 -11.18 0.54
CA GLU A 75 -7.51 -10.74 -0.20
C GLU A 75 -8.80 -11.38 0.36
N ALA A 76 -8.83 -12.71 0.53
CA ALA A 76 -9.97 -13.41 1.12
C ALA A 76 -10.29 -12.91 2.53
N ARG A 77 -9.26 -12.79 3.39
CA ARG A 77 -9.43 -12.32 4.77
C ARG A 77 -9.97 -10.88 4.85
N LEU A 78 -9.47 -9.98 4.00
CA LEU A 78 -9.98 -8.62 3.93
C LEU A 78 -11.41 -8.59 3.38
N SER A 79 -11.74 -9.39 2.38
CA SER A 79 -13.10 -9.55 1.87
C SER A 79 -14.07 -9.97 2.98
N ASP A 80 -13.69 -10.99 3.77
CA ASP A 80 -14.50 -11.44 4.91
C ASP A 80 -14.68 -10.33 5.96
N ALA A 81 -13.63 -9.57 6.27
CA ALA A 81 -13.68 -8.48 7.23
C ALA A 81 -14.59 -7.33 6.76
N PHE A 82 -14.54 -6.98 5.46
CA PHE A 82 -15.42 -5.98 4.86
C PHE A 82 -16.88 -6.44 4.85
N ALA A 83 -17.12 -7.71 4.48
CA ALA A 83 -18.47 -8.30 4.52
C ALA A 83 -19.05 -8.28 5.95
N ALA A 84 -18.27 -8.67 6.95
CA ALA A 84 -18.66 -8.62 8.36
C ALA A 84 -19.01 -7.18 8.82
N ALA A 85 -18.32 -6.18 8.28
CA ALA A 85 -18.57 -4.75 8.53
C ALA A 85 -19.67 -4.17 7.65
N ARG A 86 -20.29 -4.93 6.76
CA ARG A 86 -21.29 -4.51 5.76
C ARG A 86 -20.78 -3.42 4.81
N LEU A 87 -19.52 -3.54 4.41
CA LEU A 87 -18.83 -2.67 3.48
C LEU A 87 -18.61 -3.36 2.14
N ASP A 88 -18.57 -2.58 1.07
CA ASP A 88 -18.35 -3.07 -0.29
C ASP A 88 -16.83 -3.20 -0.58
N PHE A 89 -16.34 -4.43 -0.49
CA PHE A 89 -14.94 -4.76 -0.72
C PHE A 89 -14.49 -4.42 -2.14
N GLU A 90 -15.25 -4.84 -3.15
CA GLU A 90 -14.90 -4.63 -4.57
C GLU A 90 -14.86 -3.14 -4.93
N ARG A 91 -15.73 -2.38 -4.31
CA ARG A 91 -15.76 -0.93 -4.49
C ARG A 91 -14.54 -0.24 -3.84
N GLN A 92 -14.07 -0.71 -2.68
CA GLN A 92 -13.10 0.02 -1.86
C GLN A 92 -11.69 -0.56 -1.88
N VAL A 93 -11.50 -1.80 -2.33
CA VAL A 93 -10.20 -2.47 -2.31
C VAL A 93 -9.79 -2.89 -3.71
N ALA A 94 -8.54 -2.73 -4.03
CA ALA A 94 -7.95 -3.21 -5.28
C ALA A 94 -6.59 -3.87 -5.02
N PHE A 95 -6.32 -4.93 -5.75
CA PHE A 95 -5.03 -5.63 -5.74
C PHE A 95 -4.36 -5.47 -7.10
N LEU A 96 -3.35 -4.63 -7.17
CA LEU A 96 -2.52 -4.49 -8.37
C LEU A 96 -1.55 -5.67 -8.50
N PRO A 97 -1.21 -6.09 -9.73
CA PRO A 97 -0.11 -7.02 -9.95
C PRO A 97 1.21 -6.43 -9.46
N TRP A 98 2.25 -7.27 -9.32
CA TRP A 98 3.59 -6.79 -9.02
C TRP A 98 4.04 -5.73 -10.02
N GLN A 99 4.67 -4.68 -9.53
CA GLN A 99 5.09 -3.53 -10.32
C GLN A 99 6.61 -3.46 -10.46
N SER A 100 7.11 -2.99 -11.60
CA SER A 100 8.48 -2.52 -11.70
C SER A 100 8.71 -1.34 -10.75
N LEU A 101 9.96 -1.06 -10.40
CA LEU A 101 10.29 0.06 -9.52
C LEU A 101 9.78 1.41 -10.08
N GLU A 102 9.87 1.61 -11.38
CA GLU A 102 9.39 2.82 -12.06
C GLU A 102 7.88 2.96 -11.95
N ASN A 103 7.12 1.88 -12.26
CA ASN A 103 5.66 1.88 -12.15
C ASN A 103 5.21 2.03 -10.70
N PHE A 104 5.87 1.36 -9.75
CA PHE A 104 5.56 1.48 -8.32
C PHE A 104 5.69 2.94 -7.85
N ARG A 105 6.78 3.61 -8.19
CA ARG A 105 6.95 5.03 -7.88
C ARG A 105 5.91 5.91 -8.55
N GLY A 106 5.54 5.58 -9.79
CA GLY A 106 4.45 6.26 -10.48
C GLY A 106 3.10 6.11 -9.79
N VAL A 107 2.83 4.95 -9.18
CA VAL A 107 1.65 4.72 -8.33
C VAL A 107 1.73 5.57 -7.07
N LEU A 108 2.88 5.57 -6.37
CA LEU A 108 3.09 6.38 -5.16
C LEU A 108 2.87 7.87 -5.43
N ALA A 109 3.37 8.39 -6.56
CA ALA A 109 3.25 9.80 -6.92
C ALA A 109 1.80 10.25 -7.23
N GLN A 110 0.88 9.31 -7.45
CA GLN A 110 -0.54 9.57 -7.73
C GLN A 110 -1.44 9.29 -6.53
N ALA A 111 -0.91 8.72 -5.47
CA ALA A 111 -1.65 8.41 -4.25
C ALA A 111 -1.81 9.63 -3.34
N ASP A 112 -2.75 9.54 -2.41
CA ASP A 112 -3.02 10.60 -1.43
C ASP A 112 -2.37 10.28 -0.06
N LEU A 113 -2.23 8.99 0.27
CA LEU A 113 -1.66 8.55 1.55
C LEU A 113 -1.04 7.16 1.43
N TYR A 114 0.09 6.96 2.09
CA TYR A 114 0.70 5.66 2.31
C TYR A 114 0.23 5.10 3.65
N LEU A 115 -0.35 3.90 3.66
CA LEU A 115 -0.69 3.18 4.88
C LEU A 115 0.39 2.14 5.18
N ASP A 116 1.20 2.43 6.20
CA ASP A 116 2.24 1.50 6.62
C ASP A 116 1.68 0.29 7.37
N THR A 117 2.44 -0.78 7.38
CA THR A 117 2.08 -2.03 8.07
C THR A 117 2.38 -1.92 9.57
N LEU A 118 1.36 -2.18 10.39
CA LEU A 118 1.49 -2.12 11.84
C LEU A 118 2.28 -3.32 12.39
N GLY A 119 3.23 -3.01 13.24
CA GLY A 119 4.08 -4.01 13.91
C GLY A 119 5.33 -4.42 13.12
N PHE A 120 5.36 -4.20 11.82
CA PHE A 120 6.53 -4.42 10.98
C PHE A 120 6.55 -3.48 9.78
N SER A 121 7.00 -2.26 10.02
CA SER A 121 7.07 -1.19 9.00
C SER A 121 8.00 -1.52 7.82
N GLY A 122 7.69 -0.95 6.66
CA GLY A 122 8.50 -1.04 5.46
C GLY A 122 9.53 0.10 5.38
N PHE A 123 10.83 -0.18 5.49
CA PHE A 123 11.85 0.86 5.43
C PHE A 123 12.02 1.45 4.02
N ASN A 124 12.36 0.62 3.04
CA ASN A 124 12.66 1.09 1.68
C ASN A 124 11.43 1.68 0.97
N THR A 125 10.27 1.04 1.10
CA THR A 125 9.03 1.51 0.47
C THR A 125 8.52 2.81 1.10
N ALA A 126 8.72 2.99 2.40
CA ALA A 126 8.39 4.24 3.08
C ALA A 126 9.29 5.40 2.61
N LEU A 127 10.60 5.17 2.48
CA LEU A 127 11.51 6.18 1.93
C LEU A 127 11.14 6.56 0.48
N GLN A 128 10.76 5.58 -0.35
CA GLN A 128 10.29 5.84 -1.72
C GLN A 128 9.00 6.67 -1.73
N ALA A 129 8.10 6.46 -0.78
CA ALA A 129 6.89 7.26 -0.64
C ALA A 129 7.24 8.72 -0.28
N VAL A 130 8.14 8.93 0.68
CA VAL A 130 8.61 10.28 1.05
C VAL A 130 9.28 10.99 -0.13
N GLU A 131 10.09 10.28 -0.94
CA GLU A 131 10.69 10.84 -2.17
C GLU A 131 9.64 11.28 -3.19
N CYS A 132 8.52 10.58 -3.24
CA CYS A 132 7.38 10.95 -4.09
C CYS A 132 6.51 12.07 -3.49
N GLY A 133 6.83 12.56 -2.28
CA GLY A 133 6.04 13.55 -1.56
C GLY A 133 4.75 12.99 -0.95
N LEU A 134 4.64 11.66 -0.83
CA LEU A 134 3.45 10.99 -0.31
C LEU A 134 3.49 10.97 1.23
N PRO A 135 2.45 11.47 1.92
CA PRO A 135 2.35 11.35 3.38
C PRO A 135 2.21 9.89 3.83
N ILE A 136 2.75 9.57 5.01
CA ILE A 136 2.71 8.24 5.63
C ILE A 136 1.91 8.30 6.93
#